data_ac4f8f45fe6b5826534b859575ab1dc0
#
_entry.id   ac4f8f45fe6b5826534b859575ab1dc0
#
_cell.length_a   1.000
_cell.length_b   1.000
_cell.length_c   1.000
_cell.angle_alpha   90.00
_cell.angle_beta   90.00
_cell.angle_gamma   90.00
#
_symmetry.space_group_name_H-M   'P 1'
#
loop_
_entity.id
_entity.type
_entity.pdbx_description
1 polymer ?
#
loop_
_entity_poly.entity_id
_entity_poly.type
_entity_poly.pdbx_seq_one_letter_code
_entity_poly.pdbx_strand_id
1 'polypeptide(L)'
;MLELISPQEVKNKTEDYVVYVEDRYHVKYESKDKIISVEVDFGQVVSIYSDSLECNTLDNKNINVSEEEKRNILKKITESLQFMGCKTNIC
;
A
#
# COMPACT_ATOMS: atom_id res chain seq x y z
N MET A 1 3.22 -1.61 14.91
CA MET A 1 3.55 -3.04 14.86
C MET A 1 2.70 -3.72 13.79
N LEU A 2 3.35 -4.41 12.87
CA LEU A 2 2.66 -5.09 11.78
C LEU A 2 2.09 -6.43 12.24
N GLU A 3 0.90 -6.74 11.76
CA GLU A 3 0.21 -7.99 12.05
C GLU A 3 -0.39 -8.55 10.77
N LEU A 4 -0.14 -9.82 10.48
CA LEU A 4 -0.71 -10.49 9.32
C LEU A 4 -2.14 -10.92 9.64
N ILE A 5 -3.11 -10.28 9.02
CA ILE A 5 -4.54 -10.59 9.19
C ILE A 5 -4.92 -11.79 8.32
N SER A 6 -4.37 -11.82 7.10
CA SER A 6 -4.53 -12.93 6.17
C SER A 6 -3.27 -13.03 5.32
N PRO A 7 -3.11 -14.05 4.46
CA PRO A 7 -1.92 -14.13 3.60
C PRO A 7 -1.71 -12.90 2.71
N GLN A 8 -2.73 -12.08 2.50
CA GLN A 8 -2.69 -10.91 1.62
C GLN A 8 -3.07 -9.62 2.31
N GLU A 9 -3.11 -9.58 3.63
CA GLU A 9 -3.52 -8.40 4.37
C GLU A 9 -2.68 -8.21 5.63
N VAL A 10 -2.12 -7.02 5.79
CA VAL A 10 -1.29 -6.65 6.94
C VAL A 10 -1.87 -5.40 7.58
N LYS A 11 -2.01 -5.42 8.90
CA LYS A 11 -2.48 -4.28 9.67
C LYS A 11 -1.35 -3.75 10.57
N ASN A 12 -1.22 -2.44 10.63
CA ASN A 12 -0.37 -1.78 11.62
C ASN A 12 -1.25 -1.18 12.71
N LYS A 13 -1.21 -1.78 13.89
CA LYS A 13 -2.05 -1.35 15.03
C LYS A 13 -1.59 -0.04 15.64
N THR A 14 -0.30 0.26 15.55
CA THR A 14 0.27 1.48 16.13
C THR A 14 -0.09 2.71 15.33
N GLU A 15 0.03 2.61 14.01
CA GLU A 15 -0.24 3.73 13.08
C GLU A 15 -1.63 3.69 12.47
N ASP A 16 -2.40 2.65 12.76
CA ASP A 16 -3.80 2.49 12.37
C ASP A 16 -4.03 2.54 10.86
N TYR A 17 -3.35 1.63 10.13
CA TYR A 17 -3.58 1.42 8.70
C TYR A 17 -3.58 -0.06 8.37
N VAL A 18 -4.15 -0.38 7.21
CA VAL A 18 -4.18 -1.74 6.65
C VAL A 18 -3.65 -1.67 5.23
N VAL A 19 -2.80 -2.63 4.87
CA VAL A 19 -2.34 -2.82 3.49
C VAL A 19 -2.81 -4.19 3.03
N TYR A 20 -3.49 -4.25 1.90
CA TYR A 20 -3.97 -5.51 1.35
C TYR A 20 -3.82 -5.56 -0.16
N VAL A 21 -3.69 -6.79 -0.66
CA VAL A 21 -3.64 -7.06 -2.08
C VAL A 21 -5.08 -7.19 -2.57
N GLU A 22 -5.52 -6.23 -3.39
CA GLU A 22 -6.88 -6.25 -3.94
C GLU A 22 -7.00 -7.29 -5.05
N ASP A 23 -6.03 -7.26 -5.97
CA ASP A 23 -5.94 -8.21 -7.06
C ASP A 23 -4.47 -8.35 -7.50
N ARG A 24 -4.22 -9.05 -8.62
CA ARG A 24 -2.88 -9.33 -9.11
C ARG A 24 -2.07 -8.07 -9.44
N TYR A 25 -2.73 -6.96 -9.71
CA TYR A 25 -2.09 -5.73 -10.19
C TYR A 25 -2.26 -4.54 -9.24
N HIS A 26 -3.01 -4.70 -8.16
CA HIS A 26 -3.34 -3.58 -7.28
C HIS A 26 -3.16 -3.94 -5.82
N VAL A 27 -2.49 -3.03 -5.11
CA VAL A 27 -2.37 -3.07 -3.65
C VAL A 27 -3.02 -1.82 -3.10
N LYS A 28 -3.77 -1.98 -2.03
CA LYS A 28 -4.42 -0.86 -1.36
C LYS A 28 -3.87 -0.63 0.04
N TYR A 29 -3.74 0.63 0.36
CA TYR A 29 -3.43 1.13 1.70
C TYR A 29 -4.66 1.86 2.19
N GLU A 30 -5.18 1.45 3.33
CA GLU A 30 -6.39 2.02 3.89
C GLU A 30 -6.10 2.52 5.29
N SER A 31 -6.29 3.81 5.52
CA SER A 31 -6.18 4.44 6.82
C SER A 31 -7.54 5.03 7.20
N LYS A 32 -7.58 5.72 8.33
CA LYS A 32 -8.83 6.20 8.92
C LYS A 32 -9.71 7.02 7.97
N ASP A 33 -9.08 7.82 7.09
CA ASP A 33 -9.78 8.77 6.22
C ASP A 33 -9.36 8.68 4.76
N LYS A 34 -8.45 7.77 4.41
CA LYS A 34 -7.87 7.70 3.07
C LYS A 34 -7.83 6.26 2.58
N ILE A 35 -8.06 6.10 1.28
CA ILE A 35 -7.81 4.85 0.57
C ILE A 35 -6.81 5.17 -0.54
N ILE A 36 -5.68 4.48 -0.56
CA ILE A 36 -4.64 4.70 -1.55
C ILE A 36 -4.45 3.42 -2.33
N SER A 37 -4.49 3.55 -3.64
CA SER A 37 -4.29 2.44 -4.56
C SER A 37 -2.99 2.64 -5.32
N VAL A 38 -2.23 1.56 -5.50
CA VAL A 38 -1.01 1.57 -6.29
C VAL A 38 -0.98 0.33 -7.18
N GLU A 39 -0.52 0.50 -8.41
CA GLU A 39 -0.33 -0.62 -9.32
C GLU A 39 0.97 -1.35 -8.98
N VAL A 40 0.90 -2.67 -9.04
CA VAL A 40 2.04 -3.56 -8.81
C VAL A 40 2.04 -4.66 -9.86
N ASP A 41 3.19 -5.31 -9.99
CA ASP A 41 3.32 -6.51 -10.81
C ASP A 41 3.92 -7.61 -9.95
N PHE A 42 3.16 -8.66 -9.70
CA PHE A 42 3.60 -9.79 -8.91
C PHE A 42 4.37 -10.77 -9.79
N GLY A 43 5.64 -10.95 -9.47
CA GLY A 43 6.53 -11.91 -10.07
C GLY A 43 7.44 -12.49 -8.99
N GLN A 44 8.67 -12.84 -9.33
CA GLN A 44 9.67 -13.22 -8.33
C GLN A 44 9.95 -12.05 -7.41
N VAL A 45 9.85 -10.83 -7.92
CA VAL A 45 9.94 -9.59 -7.17
C VAL A 45 8.67 -8.80 -7.47
N VAL A 46 8.06 -8.22 -6.45
CA VAL A 46 6.89 -7.36 -6.62
C VAL A 46 7.40 -5.98 -7.05
N SER A 47 7.06 -5.59 -8.27
CA SER A 47 7.37 -4.25 -8.80
C SER A 47 6.25 -3.30 -8.42
N ILE A 48 6.58 -2.22 -7.74
CA ILE A 48 5.62 -1.22 -7.29
C ILE A 48 5.79 0.02 -8.16
N TYR A 49 4.75 0.37 -8.90
CA TYR A 49 4.78 1.51 -9.82
C TYR A 49 4.36 2.77 -9.06
N SER A 50 5.35 3.51 -8.58
CA SER A 50 5.11 4.69 -7.72
C SER A 50 4.30 5.78 -8.41
N ASP A 51 4.42 5.92 -9.72
CA ASP A 51 3.67 6.91 -10.50
C ASP A 51 2.17 6.61 -10.57
N SER A 52 1.77 5.38 -10.28
CA SER A 52 0.37 4.96 -10.33
C SER A 52 -0.38 5.20 -9.02
N LEU A 53 0.31 5.72 -8.00
CA LEU A 53 -0.29 5.91 -6.69
C LEU A 53 -1.40 6.96 -6.75
N GLU A 54 -2.60 6.54 -6.39
CA GLU A 54 -3.78 7.39 -6.34
C GLU A 54 -4.32 7.44 -4.92
N CYS A 55 -4.58 8.63 -4.43
CA CYS A 55 -5.12 8.85 -3.11
C CYS A 55 -6.57 9.34 -3.21
N ASN A 56 -7.47 8.62 -2.57
CA ASN A 56 -8.89 8.97 -2.51
C ASN A 56 -9.33 9.10 -1.06
N THR A 57 -10.32 9.95 -0.82
CA THR A 57 -11.04 9.95 0.44
C THR A 57 -12.07 8.84 0.45
N LEU A 58 -12.67 8.56 1.61
CA LEU A 58 -13.77 7.62 1.71
C LEU A 58 -14.98 8.03 0.85
N ASP A 59 -15.06 9.31 0.48
CA ASP A 59 -16.11 9.85 -0.40
C ASP A 59 -15.74 9.75 -1.89
N ASN A 60 -14.71 9.01 -2.24
CA ASN A 60 -14.20 8.85 -3.61
C ASN A 60 -13.74 10.16 -4.27
N LYS A 61 -13.28 11.10 -3.49
CA LYS A 61 -12.67 12.33 -4.01
C LYS A 61 -11.16 12.18 -4.10
N ASN A 62 -10.62 12.49 -5.27
CA ASN A 62 -9.16 12.52 -5.42
C ASN A 62 -8.59 13.66 -4.59
N ILE A 63 -7.57 13.35 -3.80
CA ILE A 63 -6.84 14.35 -3.04
C ILE A 63 -5.39 14.39 -3.50
N ASN A 64 -4.85 15.62 -3.55
CA ASN A 64 -3.43 15.79 -3.81
C ASN A 64 -2.65 15.51 -2.54
N VAL A 65 -1.68 14.61 -2.67
CA VAL A 65 -0.81 14.20 -1.57
C VAL A 65 0.58 14.76 -1.84
N SER A 66 1.23 15.28 -0.82
CA SER A 66 2.60 15.79 -0.96
C SER A 66 3.58 14.67 -1.33
N GLU A 67 4.70 15.03 -1.94
CA GLU A 67 5.73 14.04 -2.29
C GLU A 67 6.28 13.32 -1.05
N GLU A 68 6.42 14.03 0.05
CA GLU A 68 6.86 13.43 1.31
C GLU A 68 5.85 12.40 1.82
N GLU A 69 4.57 12.72 1.76
CA GLU A 69 3.50 11.80 2.18
C GLU A 69 3.45 10.59 1.27
N LYS A 70 3.60 10.77 -0.05
CA LYS A 70 3.69 9.64 -1.00
C LYS A 70 4.83 8.69 -0.66
N ARG A 71 6.01 9.23 -0.35
CA ARG A 71 7.15 8.40 0.05
C ARG A 71 6.88 7.61 1.31
N ASN A 72 6.27 8.24 2.31
CA ASN A 72 5.91 7.57 3.55
C ASN A 72 4.92 6.44 3.31
N ILE A 73 3.91 6.67 2.48
CA ILE A 73 2.91 5.66 2.14
C ILE A 73 3.54 4.51 1.36
N LEU A 74 4.38 4.81 0.37
CA LEU A 74 5.10 3.78 -0.38
C LEU A 74 5.98 2.94 0.52
N LYS A 75 6.66 3.57 1.47
CA LYS A 75 7.47 2.87 2.46
C LYS A 75 6.62 1.91 3.29
N LYS A 76 5.46 2.36 3.76
CA LYS A 76 4.54 1.53 4.54
C LYS A 76 3.99 0.36 3.73
N ILE A 77 3.64 0.59 2.47
CA ILE A 77 3.19 -0.46 1.56
C ILE A 77 4.31 -1.48 1.34
N THR A 78 5.52 -1.00 1.07
CA THR A 78 6.69 -1.84 0.85
C THR A 78 6.99 -2.71 2.08
N GLU A 79 7.01 -2.12 3.26
CA GLU A 79 7.25 -2.84 4.51
C GLU A 79 6.17 -3.92 4.73
N SER A 80 4.92 -3.60 4.44
CA SER A 80 3.81 -4.54 4.59
C SER A 80 3.92 -5.71 3.63
N LEU A 81 4.29 -5.46 2.37
CA LEU A 81 4.52 -6.52 1.40
C LEU A 81 5.70 -7.40 1.79
N GLN A 82 6.76 -6.80 2.30
CA GLN A 82 7.91 -7.57 2.83
C GLN A 82 7.50 -8.42 4.02
N PHE A 83 6.64 -7.90 4.88
CA PHE A 83 6.09 -8.64 6.01
C PHE A 83 5.26 -9.85 5.56
N MET A 84 4.61 -9.75 4.42
CA MET A 84 3.89 -10.88 3.80
C MET A 84 4.84 -11.91 3.16
N GLY A 85 6.14 -11.63 3.13
CA GLY A 85 7.14 -12.51 2.54
C GLY A 85 7.51 -12.17 1.11
N CYS A 86 7.11 -11.02 0.60
CA CYS A 86 7.42 -10.60 -0.77
C CYS A 86 8.73 -9.85 -0.86
N LYS A 87 9.47 -10.07 -1.93
CA LYS A 87 10.58 -9.20 -2.31
C LYS A 87 10.00 -8.04 -3.12
N THR A 88 10.44 -6.83 -2.85
CA THR A 88 9.85 -5.64 -3.45
C THR A 88 10.89 -4.78 -4.17
N ASN A 89 10.44 -4.10 -5.21
CA ASN A 89 11.23 -3.10 -5.95
C ASN A 89 10.30 -1.94 -6.32
N ILE A 90 10.73 -0.72 -6.06
CA ILE A 90 9.97 0.48 -6.42
C ILE A 90 10.46 0.98 -7.77
N CYS A 91 9.55 1.09 -8.70
CA CYS A 91 9.86 1.58 -10.05
C CYS A 91 9.54 3.06 -10.20
#